data_40654333d59dbe0c1e34797237539c71
#
_entry.id   40654333d59dbe0c1e34797237539c71
#
_cell.length_a   1.000
_cell.length_b   1.000
_cell.length_c   1.000
_cell.angle_alpha   90.00
_cell.angle_beta   90.00
_cell.angle_gamma   90.00
#
_symmetry.space_group_name_H-M   'P 1'
#
loop_
_entity.id
_entity.type
_entity.pdbx_description
1 polymer ?
#
loop_
_entity_poly.entity_id
_entity_poly.type
_entity_poly.pdbx_seq_one_letter_code
_entity_poly.pdbx_strand_id
1 'polypeptide(L)'
;MEKKLYERGKRNLLTGGAASCYPFTSYEMCDDNGILLGVNKYNSSLIIVDIFNSAVYKNANMSILGTSGAGKTFTMQLMALRMRRKNIPIFIVAPLKGHEFHRACSNVGGSFIQISPASPHCINVMEIRRVDRSVNELLDGPGIQLSELAAKIQQLHIFFSLLIPDMSHEERQLLDEALVRTYNTKGITHDNASLEDPAKPGQYREMPVLGDLYEILKTSKETMRMAHILNRLVNGSASTFNKQTNVRLDNKYTVLDISSLTGDLLTVGMFVALDFVWDRAKADRTEEKAIFIDECWQLLSGAGAAGVRLAGDFLLEIAKTIRGYGGASIFASQDLADFFDLDGGRFGKGIINNSKTKIILNLEDDEAQRVQEALHLSDAETMEITHFERGHGLISTNNNNIMVEFKASPLEKDLITTDRRELREIVERKRREQSTSAEQQI
;
A
#
# COMPACT_ATOMS: atom_id res chain seq x y z
N MET A 1 -36.90 -44.15 -36.04
CA MET A 1 -35.53 -44.55 -35.72
C MET A 1 -35.06 -43.97 -34.39
N GLU A 2 -35.29 -42.73 -34.12
CA GLU A 2 -34.90 -42.00 -32.87
C GLU A 2 -35.43 -42.63 -31.59
N LYS A 3 -36.73 -43.00 -31.54
CA LYS A 3 -37.35 -43.55 -30.31
C LYS A 3 -36.72 -44.88 -29.89
N LYS A 4 -36.37 -45.77 -30.84
CA LYS A 4 -35.67 -47.02 -30.56
C LYS A 4 -34.22 -46.85 -30.11
N LEU A 5 -33.53 -45.87 -30.63
CA LEU A 5 -32.17 -45.53 -30.20
C LEU A 5 -32.16 -44.98 -28.76
N TYR A 6 -33.11 -44.08 -28.44
CA TYR A 6 -33.28 -43.53 -27.11
C TYR A 6 -33.56 -44.63 -26.06
N GLU A 7 -34.48 -45.53 -26.33
CA GLU A 7 -34.85 -46.62 -25.41
C GLU A 7 -33.71 -47.62 -25.22
N ARG A 8 -32.94 -47.91 -26.28
CA ARG A 8 -31.78 -48.82 -26.18
C ARG A 8 -30.54 -48.17 -25.58
N GLY A 9 -30.39 -46.86 -25.70
CA GLY A 9 -29.28 -46.09 -25.16
C GLY A 9 -29.45 -45.67 -23.72
N LYS A 10 -30.70 -45.69 -23.20
CA LYS A 10 -31.02 -45.27 -21.84
C LYS A 10 -30.33 -46.17 -20.81
N ARG A 11 -29.61 -45.59 -19.88
CA ARG A 11 -28.99 -46.24 -18.73
C ARG A 11 -29.43 -45.55 -17.45
N ASN A 12 -29.75 -46.31 -16.45
CA ASN A 12 -30.03 -45.80 -15.12
C ASN A 12 -28.70 -45.56 -14.41
N LEU A 13 -28.50 -44.34 -13.92
CA LEU A 13 -27.39 -43.97 -13.10
C LEU A 13 -27.91 -43.53 -11.72
N LEU A 14 -27.22 -43.93 -10.68
CA LEU A 14 -27.43 -43.37 -9.34
C LEU A 14 -26.99 -41.90 -9.35
N THR A 15 -27.61 -41.06 -8.51
CA THR A 15 -27.28 -39.62 -8.42
C THR A 15 -25.81 -39.38 -8.20
N GLY A 16 -25.12 -40.20 -7.38
CA GLY A 16 -23.68 -40.11 -7.19
C GLY A 16 -22.88 -40.42 -8.45
N GLY A 17 -23.27 -41.44 -9.23
CA GLY A 17 -22.64 -41.78 -10.51
C GLY A 17 -22.88 -40.68 -11.57
N ALA A 18 -24.07 -40.11 -11.61
CA ALA A 18 -24.38 -38.98 -12.50
C ALA A 18 -23.58 -37.71 -12.13
N ALA A 19 -23.43 -37.41 -10.83
CA ALA A 19 -22.63 -36.34 -10.34
C ALA A 19 -21.12 -36.50 -10.67
N SER A 20 -20.62 -37.75 -10.64
CA SER A 20 -19.23 -38.06 -11.01
C SER A 20 -18.94 -37.87 -12.52
N CYS A 21 -19.98 -37.91 -13.35
CA CYS A 21 -19.85 -37.63 -14.78
C CYS A 21 -19.92 -36.14 -15.15
N TYR A 22 -20.12 -35.25 -14.16
CA TYR A 22 -20.21 -33.81 -14.39
C TYR A 22 -18.80 -33.27 -14.71
N PRO A 23 -18.53 -32.81 -15.94
CA PRO A 23 -17.19 -32.48 -16.39
C PRO A 23 -16.76 -31.07 -15.96
N PHE A 24 -17.64 -30.30 -15.33
CA PHE A 24 -17.38 -28.93 -14.96
C PHE A 24 -16.68 -28.89 -13.61
N THR A 25 -15.43 -28.46 -13.65
CA THR A 25 -14.60 -28.20 -12.47
C THR A 25 -14.63 -26.70 -12.15
N SER A 26 -14.02 -26.30 -11.06
CA SER A 26 -13.85 -24.88 -10.75
C SER A 26 -12.97 -24.21 -11.79
N TYR A 27 -13.14 -22.87 -11.95
CA TYR A 27 -12.31 -22.08 -12.83
C TYR A 27 -10.83 -22.21 -12.47
N GLU A 28 -9.96 -22.35 -13.47
CA GLU A 28 -8.51 -22.35 -13.30
C GLU A 28 -7.93 -20.95 -13.50
N MET A 29 -7.00 -20.57 -12.64
CA MET A 29 -6.28 -19.30 -12.69
C MET A 29 -4.78 -19.60 -12.67
N CYS A 30 -4.23 -19.85 -13.86
CA CYS A 30 -2.84 -20.25 -14.01
C CYS A 30 -2.23 -19.45 -15.17
N ASP A 31 -1.77 -18.24 -14.87
CA ASP A 31 -1.11 -17.37 -15.84
C ASP A 31 0.34 -17.85 -16.07
N ASP A 32 0.84 -17.72 -17.30
CA ASP A 32 2.17 -18.21 -17.68
C ASP A 32 3.32 -17.51 -16.92
N ASN A 33 3.16 -16.23 -16.61
CA ASN A 33 4.20 -15.39 -16.04
C ASN A 33 3.76 -14.68 -14.74
N GLY A 34 3.00 -15.37 -13.89
CA GLY A 34 2.47 -14.81 -12.65
C GLY A 34 3.30 -15.12 -11.40
N ILE A 35 2.75 -14.73 -10.25
CA ILE A 35 3.19 -15.20 -8.93
C ILE A 35 2.27 -16.33 -8.47
N LEU A 36 2.85 -17.41 -7.95
CA LEU A 36 2.09 -18.48 -7.32
C LEU A 36 1.46 -17.93 -6.04
N LEU A 37 0.15 -17.96 -5.90
CA LEU A 37 -0.54 -17.57 -4.66
C LEU A 37 -0.82 -18.79 -3.78
N GLY A 38 -1.22 -19.88 -4.36
CA GLY A 38 -1.59 -21.08 -3.61
C GLY A 38 -2.17 -22.17 -4.52
N VAL A 39 -3.06 -22.94 -3.94
CA VAL A 39 -3.79 -24.00 -4.64
C VAL A 39 -5.30 -23.78 -4.53
N ASN A 40 -6.02 -24.16 -5.55
CA ASN A 40 -7.48 -24.15 -5.56
C ASN A 40 -8.01 -25.20 -4.57
N LYS A 41 -8.87 -24.78 -3.64
CA LYS A 41 -9.43 -25.64 -2.58
C LYS A 41 -10.18 -26.85 -3.14
N TYR A 42 -10.81 -26.74 -4.31
CA TYR A 42 -11.70 -27.77 -4.84
C TYR A 42 -11.02 -28.76 -5.78
N ASN A 43 -10.13 -28.29 -6.66
CA ASN A 43 -9.51 -29.14 -7.67
C ASN A 43 -7.99 -29.26 -7.51
N SER A 44 -7.40 -28.61 -6.51
CA SER A 44 -5.95 -28.63 -6.22
C SER A 44 -5.07 -28.07 -7.37
N SER A 45 -5.66 -27.36 -8.34
CA SER A 45 -4.88 -26.69 -9.39
C SER A 45 -4.06 -25.54 -8.79
N LEU A 46 -2.94 -25.21 -9.42
CA LEU A 46 -2.12 -24.07 -9.01
C LEU A 46 -2.85 -22.77 -9.34
N ILE A 47 -2.76 -21.80 -8.43
CA ILE A 47 -3.24 -20.45 -8.65
C ILE A 47 -2.02 -19.55 -8.86
N ILE A 48 -1.78 -19.20 -10.11
CA ILE A 48 -0.70 -18.32 -10.55
C ILE A 48 -1.33 -17.09 -11.20
N VAL A 49 -0.97 -15.90 -10.71
CA VAL A 49 -1.62 -14.63 -11.10
C VAL A 49 -0.57 -13.64 -11.58
N ASP A 50 -0.72 -13.17 -12.81
CA ASP A 50 0.08 -12.07 -13.38
C ASP A 50 -0.76 -10.79 -13.48
N ILE A 51 -0.85 -10.07 -12.37
CA ILE A 51 -1.66 -8.84 -12.31
C ILE A 51 -1.23 -7.75 -13.28
N PHE A 52 0.02 -7.78 -13.76
CA PHE A 52 0.55 -6.79 -14.72
C PHE A 52 0.20 -7.14 -16.17
N ASN A 53 -0.31 -8.34 -16.44
CA ASN A 53 -0.76 -8.73 -17.76
C ASN A 53 -2.06 -7.99 -18.15
N SER A 54 -1.93 -6.87 -18.85
CA SER A 54 -3.06 -6.03 -19.25
C SER A 54 -4.03 -6.70 -20.25
N ALA A 55 -3.64 -7.80 -20.87
CA ALA A 55 -4.54 -8.60 -21.73
C ALA A 55 -5.57 -9.38 -20.91
N VAL A 56 -5.22 -9.75 -19.67
CA VAL A 56 -6.09 -10.50 -18.74
C VAL A 56 -6.72 -9.59 -17.71
N TYR A 57 -5.92 -8.71 -17.09
CA TYR A 57 -6.36 -7.84 -15.99
C TYR A 57 -6.46 -6.38 -16.44
N LYS A 58 -7.63 -5.77 -16.26
CA LYS A 58 -7.86 -4.37 -16.66
C LYS A 58 -6.98 -3.37 -15.90
N ASN A 59 -6.61 -3.68 -14.67
CA ASN A 59 -5.55 -3.01 -13.90
C ASN A 59 -4.94 -3.99 -12.90
N ALA A 60 -3.75 -3.65 -12.40
CA ALA A 60 -2.98 -4.47 -11.46
C ALA A 60 -3.33 -4.23 -9.98
N ASN A 61 -4.27 -3.33 -9.68
CA ASN A 61 -4.61 -3.02 -8.30
C ASN A 61 -5.35 -4.17 -7.62
N MET A 62 -5.07 -4.32 -6.33
CA MET A 62 -5.66 -5.36 -5.50
C MET A 62 -6.19 -4.80 -4.18
N SER A 63 -7.18 -5.48 -3.61
CA SER A 63 -7.61 -5.26 -2.23
C SER A 63 -7.56 -6.59 -1.47
N ILE A 64 -7.10 -6.55 -0.22
CA ILE A 64 -7.02 -7.69 0.69
C ILE A 64 -7.85 -7.36 1.92
N LEU A 65 -8.96 -8.06 2.09
CA LEU A 65 -9.94 -7.85 3.14
C LEU A 65 -9.95 -9.06 4.08
N GLY A 66 -10.07 -8.82 5.37
CA GLY A 66 -10.14 -9.91 6.34
C GLY A 66 -10.00 -9.41 7.77
N THR A 67 -10.60 -10.11 8.72
CA THR A 67 -10.52 -9.78 10.14
C THR A 67 -9.10 -9.88 10.70
N SER A 68 -8.91 -9.40 11.93
CA SER A 68 -7.64 -9.57 12.64
C SER A 68 -7.33 -11.05 12.82
N GLY A 69 -6.12 -11.48 12.45
CA GLY A 69 -5.71 -12.90 12.54
C GLY A 69 -6.07 -13.76 11.33
N ALA A 70 -6.86 -13.28 10.37
CA ALA A 70 -7.22 -14.02 9.16
C ALA A 70 -6.03 -14.34 8.22
N GLY A 71 -4.88 -13.70 8.43
CA GLY A 71 -3.67 -13.96 7.63
C GLY A 71 -3.32 -12.86 6.62
N LYS A 72 -3.88 -11.64 6.72
CA LYS A 72 -3.59 -10.52 5.80
C LYS A 72 -2.10 -10.24 5.65
N THR A 73 -1.41 -9.97 6.76
CA THR A 73 0.04 -9.66 6.75
C THR A 73 0.84 -10.81 6.14
N PHE A 74 0.46 -12.05 6.41
CA PHE A 74 1.08 -13.24 5.80
C PHE A 74 0.90 -13.24 4.28
N THR A 75 -0.32 -13.05 3.80
CA THR A 75 -0.65 -13.02 2.36
C THR A 75 0.06 -11.86 1.65
N MET A 76 0.06 -10.66 2.25
CA MET A 76 0.79 -9.50 1.72
C MET A 76 2.29 -9.78 1.58
N GLN A 77 2.92 -10.31 2.63
CA GLN A 77 4.35 -10.61 2.61
C GLN A 77 4.69 -11.72 1.61
N LEU A 78 3.85 -12.76 1.52
CA LEU A 78 4.02 -13.83 0.54
C LEU A 78 4.02 -13.28 -0.89
N MET A 79 3.04 -12.44 -1.20
CA MET A 79 2.96 -11.77 -2.51
C MET A 79 4.16 -10.86 -2.77
N ALA A 80 4.53 -10.04 -1.79
CA ALA A 80 5.66 -9.13 -1.89
C ALA A 80 6.99 -9.86 -2.15
N LEU A 81 7.27 -10.97 -1.44
CA LEU A 81 8.46 -11.79 -1.66
C LEU A 81 8.48 -12.41 -3.07
N ARG A 82 7.33 -12.89 -3.54
CA ARG A 82 7.21 -13.52 -4.87
C ARG A 82 7.33 -12.51 -6.01
N MET A 83 6.75 -11.32 -5.85
CA MET A 83 6.95 -10.20 -6.77
C MET A 83 8.42 -9.73 -6.77
N ARG A 84 9.04 -9.63 -5.58
CA ARG A 84 10.48 -9.29 -5.47
C ARG A 84 11.37 -10.30 -6.19
N ARG A 85 11.05 -11.59 -6.11
CA ARG A 85 11.74 -12.66 -6.86
C ARG A 85 11.67 -12.45 -8.37
N LYS A 86 10.58 -11.87 -8.87
CA LYS A 86 10.41 -11.45 -10.28
C LYS A 86 11.08 -10.10 -10.60
N ASN A 87 11.87 -9.57 -9.69
CA ASN A 87 12.57 -8.29 -9.82
C ASN A 87 11.67 -7.05 -9.84
N ILE A 88 10.40 -7.18 -9.42
CA ILE A 88 9.45 -6.07 -9.28
C ILE A 88 9.79 -5.29 -8.01
N PRO A 89 10.02 -3.96 -8.08
CA PRO A 89 10.15 -3.11 -6.90
C PRO A 89 8.92 -3.11 -6.02
N ILE A 90 9.15 -3.30 -4.71
CA ILE A 90 8.13 -3.41 -3.68
C ILE A 90 8.31 -2.30 -2.66
N PHE A 91 7.24 -1.59 -2.40
CA PHE A 91 7.15 -0.59 -1.34
C PHE A 91 6.02 -0.97 -0.40
N ILE A 92 6.30 -1.10 0.88
CA ILE A 92 5.31 -1.46 1.91
C ILE A 92 5.21 -0.32 2.90
N VAL A 93 4.01 0.25 3.07
CA VAL A 93 3.71 1.23 4.11
C VAL A 93 2.91 0.54 5.20
N ALA A 94 3.49 0.45 6.42
CA ALA A 94 2.98 -0.33 7.53
C ALA A 94 2.73 0.55 8.76
N PRO A 95 1.47 0.99 9.01
CA PRO A 95 1.14 1.92 10.10
C PRO A 95 1.02 1.28 11.48
N LEU A 96 0.67 0.00 11.58
CA LEU A 96 0.38 -0.62 12.88
C LEU A 96 1.37 -1.71 13.29
N LYS A 97 1.86 -2.52 12.37
CA LYS A 97 2.64 -3.73 12.65
C LYS A 97 3.92 -3.80 11.81
N GLY A 98 4.59 -2.66 11.60
CA GLY A 98 5.77 -2.57 10.74
C GLY A 98 6.88 -3.56 11.09
N HIS A 99 7.05 -3.89 12.39
CA HIS A 99 8.03 -4.88 12.85
C HIS A 99 7.81 -6.29 12.28
N GLU A 100 6.57 -6.66 11.90
CA GLU A 100 6.29 -7.97 11.28
C GLU A 100 6.97 -8.11 9.91
N PHE A 101 7.18 -7.01 9.19
CA PHE A 101 7.82 -6.96 7.88
C PHE A 101 9.35 -6.95 7.95
N HIS A 102 9.93 -6.63 9.11
CA HIS A 102 11.38 -6.47 9.27
C HIS A 102 12.17 -7.72 8.90
N ARG A 103 11.72 -8.90 9.34
CA ARG A 103 12.44 -10.16 9.10
C ARG A 103 12.53 -10.51 7.62
N ALA A 104 11.41 -10.43 6.88
CA ALA A 104 11.42 -10.65 5.45
C ALA A 104 12.29 -9.61 4.74
N CYS A 105 12.11 -8.32 5.05
CA CYS A 105 12.89 -7.23 4.49
C CYS A 105 14.40 -7.43 4.65
N SER A 106 14.87 -7.71 5.86
CA SER A 106 16.30 -7.90 6.15
C SER A 106 16.89 -9.10 5.42
N ASN A 107 16.14 -10.21 5.31
CA ASN A 107 16.64 -11.43 4.67
C ASN A 107 16.72 -11.33 3.14
N VAL A 108 15.93 -10.47 2.50
CA VAL A 108 16.02 -10.24 1.05
C VAL A 108 16.95 -9.08 0.69
N GLY A 109 17.69 -8.54 1.68
CA GLY A 109 18.58 -7.39 1.48
C GLY A 109 17.77 -6.09 1.20
N GLY A 110 16.58 -5.98 1.74
CA GLY A 110 15.70 -4.83 1.60
C GLY A 110 16.11 -3.65 2.50
N SER A 111 15.49 -2.50 2.27
CA SER A 111 15.62 -1.30 3.09
C SER A 111 14.47 -1.20 4.07
N PHE A 112 14.77 -1.19 5.37
CA PHE A 112 13.78 -0.99 6.42
C PHE A 112 13.92 0.42 6.99
N ILE A 113 12.95 1.27 6.67
CA ILE A 113 12.92 2.69 7.05
C ILE A 113 11.90 2.84 8.16
N GLN A 114 12.37 3.10 9.38
CA GLN A 114 11.48 3.36 10.51
C GLN A 114 11.31 4.87 10.70
N ILE A 115 10.10 5.34 10.61
CA ILE A 115 9.74 6.75 10.85
C ILE A 115 9.14 6.83 12.24
N SER A 116 9.88 7.43 13.16
CA SER A 116 9.44 7.62 14.56
C SER A 116 10.09 8.87 15.14
N PRO A 117 9.57 9.42 16.26
CA PRO A 117 10.15 10.61 16.88
C PRO A 117 11.64 10.48 17.26
N ALA A 118 12.11 9.25 17.49
CA ALA A 118 13.48 8.96 17.90
C ALA A 118 14.32 8.28 16.80
N SER A 119 13.78 8.14 15.59
CA SER A 119 14.49 7.48 14.50
C SER A 119 15.57 8.40 13.89
N PRO A 120 16.70 7.83 13.43
CA PRO A 120 17.62 8.55 12.59
C PRO A 120 17.09 8.81 11.18
N HIS A 121 16.06 8.08 10.73
CA HIS A 121 15.48 8.22 9.42
C HIS A 121 14.56 9.45 9.36
N CYS A 122 14.80 10.30 8.38
CA CYS A 122 14.08 11.54 8.19
C CYS A 122 13.59 11.67 6.75
N ILE A 123 12.37 12.17 6.59
CA ILE A 123 11.80 12.55 5.30
C ILE A 123 11.36 13.99 5.42
N ASN A 124 11.96 14.88 4.62
CA ASN A 124 11.58 16.28 4.57
C ASN A 124 10.23 16.41 3.86
N VAL A 125 9.22 16.84 4.58
CA VAL A 125 7.88 17.06 4.04
C VAL A 125 7.85 18.14 2.96
N MET A 126 8.71 19.14 3.10
CA MET A 126 8.79 20.29 2.17
C MET A 126 9.71 20.03 0.97
N GLU A 127 10.31 18.85 0.86
CA GLU A 127 11.22 18.55 -0.24
C GLU A 127 10.47 18.40 -1.57
N ILE A 128 10.87 19.19 -2.58
CA ILE A 128 10.55 18.94 -3.98
C ILE A 128 11.59 17.93 -4.47
N ARG A 129 11.17 16.69 -4.64
CA ARG A 129 12.08 15.59 -4.97
C ARG A 129 12.39 15.58 -6.45
N ARG A 130 13.65 15.39 -6.78
CA ARG A 130 14.03 15.18 -8.16
C ARG A 130 13.55 13.81 -8.62
N VAL A 131 12.60 13.84 -9.55
CA VAL A 131 12.12 12.64 -10.22
C VAL A 131 12.79 12.59 -11.59
N ASP A 132 13.54 11.52 -11.86
CA ASP A 132 14.09 11.29 -13.20
C ASP A 132 12.93 10.95 -14.15
N ARG A 133 12.62 11.88 -15.04
CA ARG A 133 11.54 11.73 -16.03
C ARG A 133 12.06 11.43 -17.43
N SER A 134 13.35 11.17 -17.59
CA SER A 134 13.98 10.92 -18.88
C SER A 134 13.27 9.84 -19.69
N VAL A 135 12.84 8.75 -19.04
CA VAL A 135 12.08 7.68 -19.69
C VAL A 135 10.70 8.18 -20.15
N ASN A 136 10.01 8.93 -19.32
CA ASN A 136 8.68 9.46 -19.64
C ASN A 136 8.75 10.49 -20.77
N GLU A 137 9.80 11.33 -20.79
CA GLU A 137 10.05 12.32 -21.86
C GLU A 137 10.39 11.67 -23.19
N LEU A 138 11.11 10.54 -23.18
CA LEU A 138 11.35 9.76 -24.39
C LEU A 138 10.06 9.18 -24.99
N LEU A 139 9.07 8.87 -24.16
CA LEU A 139 7.79 8.32 -24.61
C LEU A 139 6.83 9.40 -25.15
N ASP A 140 6.74 10.52 -24.47
CA ASP A 140 5.70 11.54 -24.71
C ASP A 140 6.26 12.85 -25.31
N GLY A 141 7.57 12.99 -25.40
CA GLY A 141 8.22 14.25 -25.72
C GLY A 141 8.22 15.26 -24.54
N PRO A 142 8.80 16.44 -24.72
CA PRO A 142 8.77 17.47 -23.70
C PRO A 142 7.34 17.95 -23.51
N GLY A 143 6.70 17.47 -22.44
CA GLY A 143 5.34 17.86 -22.06
C GLY A 143 5.27 19.32 -21.55
N ILE A 144 4.06 19.80 -21.29
CA ILE A 144 3.86 21.08 -20.60
C ILE A 144 4.51 20.96 -19.22
N GLN A 145 5.55 21.74 -18.97
CA GLN A 145 6.19 21.78 -17.65
C GLN A 145 5.28 22.51 -16.66
N LEU A 146 4.57 21.72 -15.86
CA LEU A 146 3.82 22.26 -14.71
C LEU A 146 4.81 22.67 -13.62
N SER A 147 4.45 23.69 -12.85
CA SER A 147 5.25 24.14 -11.71
C SER A 147 5.32 23.04 -10.64
N GLU A 148 6.52 22.53 -10.37
CA GLU A 148 6.75 21.53 -9.31
C GLU A 148 6.50 22.13 -7.93
N LEU A 149 6.78 23.43 -7.73
CA LEU A 149 6.45 24.13 -6.52
C LEU A 149 4.93 24.17 -6.29
N ALA A 150 4.13 24.49 -7.32
CA ALA A 150 2.67 24.51 -7.18
C ALA A 150 2.11 23.12 -6.81
N ALA A 151 2.61 22.07 -7.45
CA ALA A 151 2.24 20.69 -7.12
C ALA A 151 2.61 20.33 -5.66
N LYS A 152 3.80 20.73 -5.21
CA LYS A 152 4.25 20.50 -3.83
C LYS A 152 3.41 21.27 -2.81
N ILE A 153 3.05 22.51 -3.10
CA ILE A 153 2.18 23.31 -2.22
C ILE A 153 0.81 22.62 -2.05
N GLN A 154 0.24 22.05 -3.12
CA GLN A 154 -1.01 21.29 -3.02
C GLN A 154 -0.87 20.07 -2.09
N GLN A 155 0.23 19.34 -2.17
CA GLN A 155 0.52 18.24 -1.25
C GLN A 155 0.68 18.72 0.20
N LEU A 156 1.34 19.85 0.40
CA LEU A 156 1.48 20.47 1.72
C LEU A 156 0.14 20.93 2.29
N HIS A 157 -0.80 21.38 1.47
CA HIS A 157 -2.16 21.65 1.94
C HIS A 157 -2.86 20.38 2.49
N ILE A 158 -2.64 19.22 1.89
CA ILE A 158 -3.13 17.95 2.45
C ILE A 158 -2.48 17.69 3.80
N PHE A 159 -1.15 17.75 3.87
CA PHE A 159 -0.38 17.58 5.11
C PHE A 159 -0.88 18.46 6.25
N PHE A 160 -1.03 19.76 5.98
CA PHE A 160 -1.50 20.72 6.99
C PHE A 160 -2.98 20.51 7.35
N SER A 161 -3.82 20.07 6.43
CA SER A 161 -5.21 19.73 6.73
C SER A 161 -5.34 18.47 7.61
N LEU A 162 -4.37 17.56 7.55
CA LEU A 162 -4.28 16.42 8.47
C LEU A 162 -3.74 16.85 9.85
N LEU A 163 -2.79 17.77 9.87
CA LEU A 163 -2.18 18.27 11.10
C LEU A 163 -3.09 19.24 11.86
N ILE A 164 -3.90 20.03 11.13
CA ILE A 164 -4.81 21.07 11.64
C ILE A 164 -6.21 20.82 11.04
N PRO A 165 -6.97 19.86 11.56
CA PRO A 165 -8.25 19.45 10.96
C PRO A 165 -9.31 20.55 10.90
N ASP A 166 -9.26 21.51 11.80
CA ASP A 166 -10.19 22.63 11.95
C ASP A 166 -9.70 23.94 11.29
N MET A 167 -8.74 23.86 10.34
CA MET A 167 -8.19 25.02 9.63
C MET A 167 -9.27 25.73 8.82
N SER A 168 -9.41 27.04 9.05
CA SER A 168 -10.34 27.91 8.31
C SER A 168 -9.90 28.17 6.88
N HIS A 169 -10.80 28.69 6.05
CA HIS A 169 -10.44 29.11 4.68
C HIS A 169 -9.42 30.24 4.67
N GLU A 170 -9.52 31.18 5.59
CA GLU A 170 -8.57 32.27 5.75
C GLU A 170 -7.18 31.78 6.15
N GLU A 171 -7.10 30.88 7.14
CA GLU A 171 -5.83 30.25 7.53
C GLU A 171 -5.19 29.46 6.39
N ARG A 172 -5.99 28.81 5.53
CA ARG A 172 -5.44 28.13 4.33
C ARG A 172 -4.81 29.08 3.35
N GLN A 173 -5.42 30.25 3.13
CA GLN A 173 -4.87 31.29 2.26
C GLN A 173 -3.56 31.85 2.84
N LEU A 174 -3.55 32.17 4.13
CA LEU A 174 -2.35 32.63 4.83
C LEU A 174 -1.22 31.59 4.82
N LEU A 175 -1.57 30.31 4.93
CA LEU A 175 -0.62 29.21 4.81
C LEU A 175 -0.02 29.14 3.41
N ASP A 176 -0.84 29.26 2.37
CA ASP A 176 -0.38 29.26 0.97
C ASP A 176 0.66 30.36 0.73
N GLU A 177 0.38 31.58 1.16
CA GLU A 177 1.30 32.71 1.08
C GLU A 177 2.59 32.47 1.87
N ALA A 178 2.48 31.89 3.08
CA ALA A 178 3.64 31.56 3.90
C ALA A 178 4.51 30.47 3.26
N LEU A 179 3.90 29.45 2.64
CA LEU A 179 4.61 28.41 1.90
C LEU A 179 5.39 29.00 0.72
N VAL A 180 4.73 29.77 -0.14
CA VAL A 180 5.40 30.45 -1.28
C VAL A 180 6.57 31.31 -0.79
N ARG A 181 6.36 32.09 0.28
CA ARG A 181 7.44 32.90 0.88
C ARG A 181 8.59 32.04 1.37
N THR A 182 8.30 30.91 2.00
CA THR A 182 9.33 30.00 2.53
C THR A 182 10.23 29.47 1.42
N TYR A 183 9.66 29.01 0.30
CA TYR A 183 10.46 28.57 -0.84
C TYR A 183 11.24 29.72 -1.49
N ASN A 184 10.64 30.91 -1.57
CA ASN A 184 11.31 32.09 -2.10
C ASN A 184 12.55 32.48 -1.29
N THR A 185 12.59 32.24 0.04
CA THR A 185 13.81 32.51 0.85
C THR A 185 14.99 31.63 0.44
N LYS A 186 14.72 30.44 -0.15
CA LYS A 186 15.74 29.55 -0.71
C LYS A 186 16.00 29.81 -2.20
N GLY A 187 15.37 30.85 -2.78
CA GLY A 187 15.47 31.17 -4.20
C GLY A 187 14.70 30.24 -5.12
N ILE A 188 13.72 29.50 -4.58
CA ILE A 188 12.85 28.59 -5.32
C ILE A 188 11.54 29.31 -5.65
N THR A 189 11.17 29.34 -6.92
CA THR A 189 9.97 30.02 -7.44
C THR A 189 9.11 29.04 -8.26
N HIS A 190 8.01 29.54 -8.83
CA HIS A 190 7.17 28.72 -9.75
C HIS A 190 7.88 28.34 -11.07
N ASP A 191 9.01 28.96 -11.39
CA ASP A 191 9.86 28.53 -12.50
C ASP A 191 10.71 27.32 -12.05
N ASN A 192 10.53 26.18 -12.70
CA ASN A 192 11.25 24.95 -12.38
C ASN A 192 12.77 25.09 -12.55
N ALA A 193 13.26 26.02 -13.39
CA ALA A 193 14.68 26.30 -13.50
C ALA A 193 15.29 26.82 -12.16
N SER A 194 14.47 27.47 -11.31
CA SER A 194 14.89 27.93 -10.00
C SER A 194 15.21 26.83 -9.00
N LEU A 195 14.78 25.59 -9.25
CA LEU A 195 15.08 24.42 -8.40
C LEU A 195 16.56 24.03 -8.47
N GLU A 196 17.23 24.25 -9.59
CA GLU A 196 18.63 23.91 -9.75
C GLU A 196 19.56 24.83 -8.96
N ASP A 197 20.58 24.23 -8.34
CA ASP A 197 21.62 25.02 -7.65
C ASP A 197 22.61 25.55 -8.70
N PRO A 198 22.70 26.88 -8.87
CA PRO A 198 23.64 27.48 -9.81
C PRO A 198 25.11 27.13 -9.54
N ALA A 199 25.44 26.83 -8.28
CA ALA A 199 26.82 26.44 -7.88
C ALA A 199 27.11 24.95 -8.11
N LYS A 200 26.06 24.12 -8.30
CA LYS A 200 26.17 22.66 -8.47
C LYS A 200 25.25 22.17 -9.58
N PRO A 201 25.65 22.31 -10.85
CA PRO A 201 24.82 21.88 -11.98
C PRO A 201 24.33 20.44 -11.84
N GLY A 202 23.04 20.22 -12.09
CA GLY A 202 22.39 18.91 -11.97
C GLY A 202 22.01 18.52 -10.54
N GLN A 203 22.16 19.40 -9.55
CA GLN A 203 21.63 19.22 -8.20
C GLN A 203 20.57 20.28 -7.90
N TYR A 204 19.55 19.89 -7.12
CA TYR A 204 18.59 20.86 -6.62
C TYR A 204 19.18 21.67 -5.47
N ARG A 205 18.69 22.89 -5.29
CA ARG A 205 18.98 23.72 -4.11
C ARG A 205 18.60 22.98 -2.85
N GLU A 206 19.20 23.41 -1.74
CA GLU A 206 18.77 22.95 -0.43
C GLU A 206 17.30 23.33 -0.19
N MET A 207 16.47 22.31 0.02
CA MET A 207 15.04 22.51 0.23
C MET A 207 14.76 23.08 1.61
N PRO A 208 13.72 23.93 1.75
CA PRO A 208 13.31 24.38 3.08
C PRO A 208 12.85 23.20 3.94
N VAL A 209 12.90 23.37 5.25
CA VAL A 209 12.35 22.45 6.24
C VAL A 209 11.20 23.12 6.98
N LEU A 210 10.44 22.36 7.78
CA LEU A 210 9.33 22.91 8.56
C LEU A 210 9.74 24.05 9.48
N GLY A 211 10.99 24.06 9.96
CA GLY A 211 11.55 25.15 10.75
C GLY A 211 11.63 26.47 9.99
N ASP A 212 11.94 26.44 8.70
CA ASP A 212 11.96 27.67 7.88
C ASP A 212 10.54 28.27 7.77
N LEU A 213 9.54 27.40 7.56
CA LEU A 213 8.13 27.81 7.54
C LEU A 213 7.66 28.36 8.91
N TYR A 214 8.06 27.67 10.00
CA TYR A 214 7.74 28.08 11.36
C TYR A 214 8.18 29.51 11.65
N GLU A 215 9.39 29.89 11.25
CA GLU A 215 9.89 31.25 11.44
C GLU A 215 9.07 32.29 10.65
N ILE A 216 8.60 31.96 9.46
CA ILE A 216 7.71 32.82 8.66
C ILE A 216 6.34 32.95 9.33
N LEU A 217 5.74 31.85 9.78
CA LEU A 217 4.43 31.87 10.44
C LEU A 217 4.43 32.68 11.73
N LYS A 218 5.55 32.82 12.42
CA LYS A 218 5.70 33.65 13.64
C LYS A 218 5.67 35.14 13.37
N THR A 219 5.86 35.57 12.13
CA THR A 219 5.95 37.01 11.79
C THR A 219 4.60 37.71 11.83
N SER A 220 3.47 36.99 11.73
CA SER A 220 2.12 37.56 11.79
C SER A 220 1.31 36.98 12.97
N LYS A 221 0.46 37.84 13.57
CA LYS A 221 -0.48 37.40 14.62
C LYS A 221 -1.52 36.46 14.09
N GLU A 222 -1.93 36.59 12.84
CA GLU A 222 -2.96 35.76 12.17
C GLU A 222 -2.49 34.33 11.94
N THR A 223 -1.18 34.10 11.74
CA THR A 223 -0.57 32.78 11.51
C THR A 223 0.01 32.17 12.79
N MET A 224 -0.04 32.86 13.93
CA MET A 224 0.57 32.43 15.19
C MET A 224 -0.01 31.10 15.70
N ARG A 225 -1.32 30.86 15.52
CA ARG A 225 -1.95 29.57 15.88
C ARG A 225 -1.32 28.40 15.13
N MET A 226 -1.12 28.54 13.82
CA MET A 226 -0.46 27.52 12.99
C MET A 226 0.99 27.32 13.41
N ALA A 227 1.72 28.40 13.73
CA ALA A 227 3.07 28.29 14.26
C ALA A 227 3.11 27.52 15.59
N HIS A 228 2.19 27.75 16.51
CA HIS A 228 2.13 27.01 17.77
C HIS A 228 1.88 25.52 17.58
N ILE A 229 1.00 25.13 16.66
CA ILE A 229 0.75 23.71 16.33
C ILE A 229 1.98 23.08 15.68
N LEU A 230 2.61 23.79 14.72
CA LEU A 230 3.80 23.33 14.01
C LEU A 230 5.01 23.18 14.94
N ASN A 231 5.06 23.91 16.04
CA ASN A 231 6.17 23.88 17.00
C ASN A 231 6.45 22.48 17.55
N ARG A 232 5.42 21.60 17.66
CA ARG A 232 5.59 20.20 18.05
C ARG A 232 6.49 19.42 17.08
N LEU A 233 6.41 19.73 15.79
CA LEU A 233 7.20 19.08 14.74
C LEU A 233 8.57 19.75 14.56
N VAL A 234 8.73 21.01 14.97
CA VAL A 234 9.97 21.76 14.79
C VAL A 234 10.90 21.62 16.00
N ASN A 235 10.40 21.97 17.19
CA ASN A 235 11.19 22.01 18.44
C ASN A 235 10.74 20.98 19.47
N GLY A 236 9.63 20.28 19.21
CA GLY A 236 9.02 19.33 20.15
C GLY A 236 9.49 17.90 19.91
N SER A 237 8.70 16.95 20.44
CA SER A 237 9.00 15.52 20.45
C SER A 237 9.03 14.85 19.08
N ALA A 238 8.48 15.48 18.04
CA ALA A 238 8.39 14.92 16.68
C ALA A 238 9.29 15.65 15.67
N SER A 239 10.45 16.14 16.11
CA SER A 239 11.39 16.93 15.28
C SER A 239 12.05 16.14 14.13
N THR A 240 11.78 14.85 14.01
CA THR A 240 12.21 14.00 12.87
C THR A 240 11.66 14.50 11.53
N PHE A 241 10.49 15.14 11.54
CA PHE A 241 9.90 15.74 10.33
C PHE A 241 10.52 17.08 9.93
N ASN A 242 11.36 17.67 10.78
CA ASN A 242 12.04 18.97 10.56
C ASN A 242 13.51 18.79 10.18
N LYS A 243 13.85 17.83 9.33
CA LYS A 243 15.22 17.58 8.87
C LYS A 243 15.21 17.28 7.39
N GLN A 244 16.36 17.45 6.73
CA GLN A 244 16.54 17.02 5.35
C GLN A 244 16.37 15.50 5.23
N THR A 245 15.84 15.04 4.10
CA THR A 245 15.69 13.62 3.80
C THR A 245 17.05 12.93 3.78
N ASN A 246 17.17 11.84 4.52
CA ASN A 246 18.38 11.04 4.59
C ASN A 246 18.16 9.56 4.22
N VAL A 247 16.99 9.24 3.70
CA VAL A 247 16.62 7.90 3.24
C VAL A 247 16.39 7.89 1.73
N ARG A 248 16.57 6.71 1.11
CA ARG A 248 16.39 6.52 -0.33
C ARG A 248 15.49 5.33 -0.62
N LEU A 249 14.78 5.38 -1.75
CA LEU A 249 13.91 4.31 -2.26
C LEU A 249 14.54 3.57 -3.46
N ASP A 250 15.86 3.41 -3.44
CA ASP A 250 16.61 2.75 -4.52
C ASP A 250 16.56 1.22 -4.41
N ASN A 251 16.23 0.71 -3.22
CA ASN A 251 16.12 -0.73 -3.00
C ASN A 251 14.81 -1.27 -3.56
N LYS A 252 14.90 -2.43 -4.19
CA LYS A 252 13.73 -3.11 -4.77
C LYS A 252 12.80 -3.79 -3.74
N TYR A 253 13.11 -3.73 -2.47
CA TYR A 253 12.21 -4.14 -1.38
C TYR A 253 12.36 -3.15 -0.24
N THR A 254 11.44 -2.24 -0.12
CA THR A 254 11.48 -1.17 0.89
C THR A 254 10.25 -1.23 1.78
N VAL A 255 10.47 -1.21 3.07
CA VAL A 255 9.42 -1.14 4.10
C VAL A 255 9.54 0.20 4.81
N LEU A 256 8.45 0.95 4.87
CA LEU A 256 8.30 2.16 5.68
C LEU A 256 7.45 1.80 6.90
N ASP A 257 8.12 1.62 8.03
CA ASP A 257 7.49 1.34 9.32
C ASP A 257 7.19 2.66 10.04
N ILE A 258 5.92 2.95 10.22
CA ILE A 258 5.43 4.13 10.94
C ILE A 258 4.67 3.75 12.22
N SER A 259 4.73 2.49 12.63
CA SER A 259 3.96 1.93 13.77
C SER A 259 4.31 2.53 15.14
N SER A 260 5.44 3.24 15.22
CA SER A 260 5.83 3.96 16.44
C SER A 260 5.18 5.35 16.58
N LEU A 261 4.48 5.83 15.54
CA LEU A 261 3.69 7.06 15.59
C LEU A 261 2.30 6.76 16.16
N THR A 262 1.72 7.72 16.85
CA THR A 262 0.40 7.58 17.48
C THR A 262 -0.46 8.82 17.25
N GLY A 263 -1.78 8.65 17.26
CA GLY A 263 -2.74 9.75 17.09
C GLY A 263 -2.52 10.51 15.79
N ASP A 264 -2.58 11.83 15.84
CA ASP A 264 -2.44 12.72 14.67
C ASP A 264 -1.13 12.51 13.90
N LEU A 265 -0.05 12.15 14.62
CA LEU A 265 1.25 11.89 13.99
C LEU A 265 1.25 10.63 13.14
N LEU A 266 0.42 9.63 13.45
CA LEU A 266 0.29 8.42 12.64
C LEU A 266 -0.31 8.76 11.26
N THR A 267 -1.40 9.52 11.25
CA THR A 267 -2.06 9.97 10.01
C THR A 267 -1.12 10.81 9.14
N VAL A 268 -0.46 11.80 9.77
CA VAL A 268 0.53 12.65 9.11
C VAL A 268 1.71 11.83 8.59
N GLY A 269 2.26 10.93 9.40
CA GLY A 269 3.39 10.06 9.02
C GLY A 269 3.03 9.11 7.89
N MET A 270 1.80 8.59 7.87
CA MET A 270 1.31 7.74 6.79
C MET A 270 1.21 8.52 5.46
N PHE A 271 0.70 9.76 5.51
CA PHE A 271 0.67 10.62 4.35
C PHE A 271 2.09 10.89 3.81
N VAL A 272 3.03 11.25 4.69
CA VAL A 272 4.43 11.51 4.29
C VAL A 272 5.09 10.29 3.67
N ALA A 273 4.88 9.10 4.25
CA ALA A 273 5.41 7.86 3.71
C ALA A 273 4.83 7.52 2.34
N LEU A 274 3.51 7.69 2.16
CA LEU A 274 2.84 7.44 0.89
C LEU A 274 3.24 8.47 -0.18
N ASP A 275 3.32 9.76 0.16
CA ASP A 275 3.78 10.82 -0.74
C ASP A 275 5.22 10.53 -1.22
N PHE A 276 6.10 10.08 -0.31
CA PHE A 276 7.46 9.72 -0.64
C PHE A 276 7.54 8.53 -1.61
N VAL A 277 6.76 7.49 -1.37
CA VAL A 277 6.67 6.32 -2.26
C VAL A 277 6.01 6.68 -3.58
N TRP A 278 4.99 7.52 -3.56
CA TRP A 278 4.25 7.93 -4.75
C TRP A 278 5.13 8.71 -5.74
N ASP A 279 5.99 9.60 -5.25
CA ASP A 279 6.95 10.30 -6.11
C ASP A 279 7.91 9.32 -6.79
N ARG A 280 8.40 8.29 -6.07
CA ARG A 280 9.25 7.23 -6.67
C ARG A 280 8.48 6.41 -7.70
N ALA A 281 7.19 6.14 -7.46
CA ALA A 281 6.37 5.38 -8.40
C ALA A 281 6.14 6.11 -9.72
N LYS A 282 6.08 7.44 -9.70
CA LYS A 282 5.91 8.28 -10.90
C LYS A 282 7.17 8.41 -11.76
N ALA A 283 8.35 8.05 -11.23
CA ALA A 283 9.63 8.30 -11.90
C ALA A 283 9.78 7.58 -13.24
N ASP A 284 9.44 6.31 -13.29
CA ASP A 284 9.57 5.49 -14.51
C ASP A 284 8.29 4.67 -14.73
N ARG A 285 7.56 4.98 -15.77
CA ARG A 285 6.29 4.33 -16.08
C ARG A 285 6.43 3.02 -16.86
N THR A 286 7.63 2.65 -17.27
CA THR A 286 7.93 1.37 -17.93
C THR A 286 8.28 0.26 -16.93
N GLU A 287 8.67 0.63 -15.70
CA GLU A 287 9.01 -0.30 -14.64
C GLU A 287 7.74 -0.80 -13.95
N GLU A 288 7.54 -2.13 -13.90
CA GLU A 288 6.53 -2.73 -13.03
C GLU A 288 6.92 -2.51 -11.57
N LYS A 289 5.97 -2.09 -10.73
CA LYS A 289 6.19 -1.86 -9.29
C LYS A 289 4.91 -2.07 -8.49
N ALA A 290 5.05 -2.38 -7.21
CA ALA A 290 3.90 -2.58 -6.34
C ALA A 290 4.03 -1.79 -5.04
N ILE A 291 2.96 -1.07 -4.67
CA ILE A 291 2.82 -0.35 -3.41
C ILE A 291 1.82 -1.10 -2.55
N PHE A 292 2.28 -1.67 -1.44
CA PHE A 292 1.43 -2.32 -0.44
C PHE A 292 1.12 -1.30 0.65
N ILE A 293 -0.15 -1.07 0.89
CA ILE A 293 -0.65 -0.11 1.88
C ILE A 293 -1.45 -0.91 2.91
N ASP A 294 -0.80 -1.23 4.01
CA ASP A 294 -1.45 -1.93 5.12
C ASP A 294 -2.33 -0.95 5.90
N GLU A 295 -3.50 -1.41 6.34
CA GLU A 295 -4.48 -0.64 7.10
C GLU A 295 -4.71 0.77 6.54
N CYS A 296 -5.02 0.84 5.24
CA CYS A 296 -5.13 2.10 4.49
C CYS A 296 -6.15 3.10 5.08
N TRP A 297 -7.15 2.61 5.83
CA TRP A 297 -8.14 3.44 6.53
C TRP A 297 -7.52 4.32 7.62
N GLN A 298 -6.35 3.95 8.17
CA GLN A 298 -5.64 4.76 9.18
C GLN A 298 -5.29 6.17 8.69
N LEU A 299 -5.09 6.34 7.38
CA LEU A 299 -4.89 7.68 6.81
C LEU A 299 -6.15 8.57 6.94
N LEU A 300 -7.31 7.94 7.06
CA LEU A 300 -8.60 8.62 7.17
C LEU A 300 -9.04 8.79 8.61
N SER A 301 -8.47 8.04 9.55
CA SER A 301 -8.80 8.09 10.98
C SER A 301 -8.22 9.34 11.62
N GLY A 302 -9.02 10.01 12.45
CA GLY A 302 -8.55 11.17 13.26
C GLY A 302 -8.42 12.49 12.50
N ALA A 303 -8.53 12.52 11.19
CA ALA A 303 -8.59 13.76 10.42
C ALA A 303 -10.02 14.31 10.45
N GLY A 304 -10.20 15.62 10.74
CA GLY A 304 -11.53 16.25 10.59
C GLY A 304 -12.10 16.09 9.17
N ALA A 305 -13.37 16.36 8.96
CA ALA A 305 -14.08 16.10 7.70
C ALA A 305 -13.33 16.57 6.43
N ALA A 306 -12.66 17.72 6.49
CA ALA A 306 -11.86 18.24 5.38
C ALA A 306 -10.58 17.42 5.14
N GLY A 307 -9.88 17.02 6.20
CA GLY A 307 -8.68 16.19 6.12
C GLY A 307 -8.99 14.78 5.61
N VAL A 308 -10.04 14.15 6.12
CA VAL A 308 -10.54 12.84 5.63
C VAL A 308 -10.78 12.88 4.12
N ARG A 309 -11.45 13.93 3.64
CA ARG A 309 -11.75 14.06 2.22
C ARG A 309 -10.49 14.21 1.37
N LEU A 310 -9.57 15.07 1.77
CA LEU A 310 -8.33 15.30 1.01
C LEU A 310 -7.41 14.07 1.01
N ALA A 311 -7.25 13.42 2.16
CA ALA A 311 -6.46 12.19 2.27
C ALA A 311 -7.09 11.03 1.49
N GLY A 312 -8.41 10.90 1.53
CA GLY A 312 -9.14 9.91 0.75
C GLY A 312 -9.05 10.16 -0.75
N ASP A 313 -9.15 11.42 -1.20
CA ASP A 313 -8.94 11.76 -2.59
C ASP A 313 -7.52 11.42 -3.06
N PHE A 314 -6.50 11.61 -2.21
CA PHE A 314 -5.14 11.20 -2.48
C PHE A 314 -4.99 9.68 -2.64
N LEU A 315 -5.58 8.87 -1.75
CA LEU A 315 -5.60 7.41 -1.92
C LEU A 315 -6.32 6.97 -3.20
N LEU A 316 -7.45 7.61 -3.51
CA LEU A 316 -8.18 7.33 -4.74
C LEU A 316 -7.42 7.77 -5.99
N GLU A 317 -6.64 8.85 -5.92
CA GLU A 317 -5.74 9.25 -7.00
C GLU A 317 -4.70 8.17 -7.27
N ILE A 318 -4.02 7.68 -6.24
CA ILE A 318 -3.09 6.55 -6.36
C ILE A 318 -3.79 5.36 -7.03
N ALA A 319 -4.94 4.93 -6.50
CA ALA A 319 -5.67 3.78 -7.02
C ALA A 319 -6.09 3.93 -8.50
N LYS A 320 -6.44 5.14 -8.92
CA LYS A 320 -6.90 5.42 -10.30
C LYS A 320 -5.75 5.57 -11.28
N THR A 321 -4.62 6.14 -10.85
CA THR A 321 -3.60 6.64 -11.77
C THR A 321 -2.34 5.76 -11.80
N ILE A 322 -2.08 4.95 -10.77
CA ILE A 322 -0.86 4.13 -10.64
C ILE A 322 -0.63 3.19 -11.85
N ARG A 323 -1.70 2.70 -12.46
CA ARG A 323 -1.61 1.92 -13.70
C ARG A 323 -0.89 2.68 -14.82
N GLY A 324 -1.14 3.98 -14.96
CA GLY A 324 -0.48 4.83 -15.96
C GLY A 324 1.03 4.98 -15.73
N TYR A 325 1.49 4.64 -14.53
CA TYR A 325 2.90 4.64 -14.15
C TYR A 325 3.49 3.22 -14.05
N GLY A 326 2.84 2.21 -14.66
CA GLY A 326 3.32 0.82 -14.64
C GLY A 326 3.17 0.14 -13.28
N GLY A 327 2.45 0.74 -12.35
CA GLY A 327 2.37 0.26 -10.97
C GLY A 327 1.08 -0.47 -10.62
N ALA A 328 1.12 -1.13 -9.46
CA ALA A 328 0.00 -1.73 -8.76
C ALA A 328 -0.11 -1.18 -7.34
N SER A 329 -1.30 -0.84 -6.89
CA SER A 329 -1.60 -0.56 -5.48
C SER A 329 -2.33 -1.74 -4.85
N ILE A 330 -1.80 -2.24 -3.73
CA ILE A 330 -2.36 -3.34 -2.97
C ILE A 330 -2.80 -2.79 -1.62
N PHE A 331 -4.11 -2.61 -1.46
CA PHE A 331 -4.71 -2.08 -0.24
C PHE A 331 -5.13 -3.22 0.67
N ALA A 332 -4.71 -3.17 1.94
CA ALA A 332 -5.19 -4.11 2.95
C ALA A 332 -5.99 -3.39 4.04
N SER A 333 -7.04 -4.04 4.53
CA SER A 333 -7.85 -3.55 5.65
C SER A 333 -8.39 -4.69 6.49
N GLN A 334 -8.38 -4.49 7.81
CA GLN A 334 -9.04 -5.38 8.76
C GLN A 334 -10.34 -4.77 9.31
N ASP A 335 -10.45 -3.46 9.28
CA ASP A 335 -11.65 -2.75 9.71
C ASP A 335 -12.50 -2.40 8.49
N LEU A 336 -13.45 -3.28 8.20
CA LEU A 336 -14.34 -3.08 7.06
C LEU A 336 -15.46 -2.09 7.38
N ALA A 337 -15.84 -1.93 8.65
CA ALA A 337 -16.83 -0.95 9.04
C ALA A 337 -16.31 0.45 8.73
N ASP A 338 -15.15 0.82 9.27
CA ASP A 338 -14.54 2.12 8.97
C ASP A 338 -14.23 2.27 7.48
N PHE A 339 -13.71 1.22 6.84
CA PHE A 339 -13.39 1.25 5.41
C PHE A 339 -14.61 1.53 4.52
N PHE A 340 -15.79 0.98 4.83
CA PHE A 340 -17.00 1.17 4.04
C PHE A 340 -17.86 2.36 4.50
N ASP A 341 -17.75 2.81 5.76
CA ASP A 341 -18.66 3.83 6.30
C ASP A 341 -18.08 5.25 6.24
N LEU A 342 -16.74 5.39 6.19
CA LEU A 342 -16.09 6.70 6.08
C LEU A 342 -16.53 7.47 4.84
N ASP A 343 -16.96 8.72 5.06
CA ASP A 343 -17.52 9.62 4.02
C ASP A 343 -18.64 8.96 3.18
N GLY A 344 -19.56 8.24 3.86
CA GLY A 344 -20.66 7.54 3.20
C GLY A 344 -20.23 6.39 2.30
N GLY A 345 -19.07 5.81 2.56
CA GLY A 345 -18.51 4.68 1.81
C GLY A 345 -17.83 5.06 0.50
N ARG A 346 -17.64 6.35 0.24
CA ARG A 346 -17.04 6.84 -1.02
C ARG A 346 -15.64 6.26 -1.24
N PHE A 347 -14.81 6.23 -0.20
CA PHE A 347 -13.42 5.81 -0.32
C PHE A 347 -13.30 4.30 -0.42
N GLY A 348 -13.92 3.55 0.46
CA GLY A 348 -13.88 2.08 0.44
C GLY A 348 -14.43 1.50 -0.86
N LYS A 349 -15.62 1.95 -1.28
CA LYS A 349 -16.20 1.58 -2.59
C LYS A 349 -15.30 2.01 -3.75
N GLY A 350 -14.71 3.20 -3.66
CA GLY A 350 -13.78 3.71 -4.66
C GLY A 350 -12.53 2.84 -4.82
N ILE A 351 -11.89 2.43 -3.72
CA ILE A 351 -10.73 1.54 -3.73
C ILE A 351 -11.11 0.16 -4.28
N ILE A 352 -12.20 -0.44 -3.79
CA ILE A 352 -12.68 -1.75 -4.26
C ILE A 352 -13.00 -1.75 -5.76
N ASN A 353 -13.67 -0.72 -6.24
CA ASN A 353 -14.00 -0.59 -7.66
C ASN A 353 -12.76 -0.42 -8.55
N ASN A 354 -11.72 0.21 -8.04
CA ASN A 354 -10.43 0.35 -8.73
C ASN A 354 -9.48 -0.84 -8.51
N SER A 355 -9.81 -1.80 -7.63
CA SER A 355 -9.08 -3.04 -7.43
C SER A 355 -9.74 -4.14 -8.27
N LYS A 356 -9.10 -4.58 -9.36
CA LYS A 356 -9.69 -5.63 -10.21
C LYS A 356 -9.55 -7.02 -9.62
N THR A 357 -8.53 -7.24 -8.82
CA THR A 357 -8.37 -8.46 -8.04
C THR A 357 -8.64 -8.18 -6.56
N LYS A 358 -9.50 -8.98 -5.94
CA LYS A 358 -9.80 -8.90 -4.51
C LYS A 358 -9.47 -10.23 -3.87
N ILE A 359 -8.83 -10.16 -2.73
CA ILE A 359 -8.57 -11.30 -1.85
C ILE A 359 -9.40 -11.09 -0.61
N ILE A 360 -10.34 -11.98 -0.37
CA ILE A 360 -11.18 -11.97 0.83
C ILE A 360 -10.74 -13.16 1.69
N LEU A 361 -10.26 -12.86 2.87
CA LEU A 361 -9.91 -13.84 3.89
C LEU A 361 -11.10 -14.05 4.83
N ASN A 362 -10.90 -14.71 5.97
CA ASN A 362 -11.97 -14.89 6.97
C ASN A 362 -12.56 -13.53 7.39
N LEU A 363 -13.90 -13.47 7.45
CA LEU A 363 -14.69 -12.33 7.92
C LEU A 363 -15.74 -12.78 8.92
N GLU A 364 -16.12 -11.87 9.81
CA GLU A 364 -17.30 -12.05 10.64
C GLU A 364 -18.59 -11.87 9.82
N ASP A 365 -19.72 -12.40 10.30
CA ASP A 365 -20.98 -12.43 9.55
C ASP A 365 -21.42 -11.06 9.01
N ASP A 366 -21.37 -10.02 9.85
CA ASP A 366 -21.77 -8.66 9.46
C ASP A 366 -20.85 -8.07 8.38
N GLU A 367 -19.57 -8.31 8.48
CA GLU A 367 -18.57 -7.88 7.49
C GLU A 367 -18.72 -8.65 6.18
N ALA A 368 -18.97 -9.96 6.25
CA ALA A 368 -19.19 -10.80 5.10
C ALA A 368 -20.43 -10.36 4.29
N GLN A 369 -21.51 -9.93 4.95
CA GLN A 369 -22.69 -9.36 4.30
C GLN A 369 -22.35 -8.05 3.56
N ARG A 370 -21.60 -7.14 4.15
CA ARG A 370 -21.14 -5.91 3.49
C ARG A 370 -20.31 -6.20 2.24
N VAL A 371 -19.42 -7.19 2.32
CA VAL A 371 -18.59 -7.63 1.19
C VAL A 371 -19.46 -8.31 0.12
N GLN A 372 -20.43 -9.12 0.52
CA GLN A 372 -21.41 -9.74 -0.38
C GLN A 372 -22.11 -8.68 -1.23
N GLU A 373 -22.65 -7.64 -0.60
CA GLU A 373 -23.31 -6.54 -1.32
C GLU A 373 -22.35 -5.79 -2.26
N ALA A 374 -21.13 -5.49 -1.79
CA ALA A 374 -20.16 -4.73 -2.55
C ALA A 374 -19.59 -5.49 -3.76
N LEU A 375 -19.47 -6.82 -3.68
CA LEU A 375 -18.87 -7.68 -4.69
C LEU A 375 -19.87 -8.58 -5.42
N HIS A 376 -21.14 -8.54 -5.02
CA HIS A 376 -22.21 -9.39 -5.55
C HIS A 376 -21.91 -10.90 -5.42
N LEU A 377 -21.43 -11.30 -4.24
CA LEU A 377 -21.14 -12.71 -3.95
C LEU A 377 -22.44 -13.50 -3.74
N SER A 378 -22.39 -14.78 -4.02
CA SER A 378 -23.48 -15.71 -3.69
C SER A 378 -23.54 -15.98 -2.18
N ASP A 379 -24.70 -16.43 -1.69
CA ASP A 379 -24.87 -16.84 -0.29
C ASP A 379 -23.90 -17.98 0.10
N ALA A 380 -23.63 -18.90 -0.83
CA ALA A 380 -22.70 -19.98 -0.61
C ALA A 380 -21.24 -19.47 -0.43
N GLU A 381 -20.80 -18.53 -1.26
CA GLU A 381 -19.47 -17.91 -1.15
C GLU A 381 -19.37 -17.10 0.15
N THR A 382 -20.41 -16.38 0.51
CA THR A 382 -20.45 -15.60 1.76
C THR A 382 -20.37 -16.51 2.97
N MET A 383 -21.10 -17.62 2.98
CA MET A 383 -21.02 -18.62 4.04
C MET A 383 -19.61 -19.26 4.14
N GLU A 384 -18.96 -19.54 3.02
CA GLU A 384 -17.59 -20.08 3.01
C GLU A 384 -16.59 -19.08 3.61
N ILE A 385 -16.74 -17.77 3.32
CA ILE A 385 -15.85 -16.72 3.82
C ILE A 385 -15.88 -16.65 5.35
N THR A 386 -17.05 -16.81 5.99
CA THR A 386 -17.17 -16.78 7.45
C THR A 386 -16.56 -18.02 8.13
N HIS A 387 -16.33 -19.10 7.37
CA HIS A 387 -15.79 -20.36 7.86
C HIS A 387 -14.32 -20.61 7.40
N PHE A 388 -13.67 -19.66 6.75
CA PHE A 388 -12.29 -19.85 6.34
C PHE A 388 -11.36 -20.05 7.53
N GLU A 389 -10.57 -21.10 7.45
CA GLU A 389 -9.41 -21.25 8.31
C GLU A 389 -8.29 -20.29 7.90
N ARG A 390 -7.35 -20.07 8.80
CA ARG A 390 -6.18 -19.24 8.53
C ARG A 390 -5.40 -19.76 7.31
N GLY A 391 -5.12 -18.90 6.35
CA GLY A 391 -4.44 -19.26 5.10
C GLY A 391 -5.39 -19.67 3.97
N HIS A 392 -6.71 -19.62 4.20
CA HIS A 392 -7.72 -19.79 3.16
C HIS A 392 -8.32 -18.44 2.79
N GLY A 393 -8.83 -18.32 1.58
CA GLY A 393 -9.49 -17.12 1.10
C GLY A 393 -10.21 -17.33 -0.21
N LEU A 394 -10.89 -16.27 -0.64
CA LEU A 394 -11.52 -16.18 -1.96
C LEU A 394 -10.76 -15.14 -2.77
N ILE A 395 -10.33 -15.50 -3.97
CA ILE A 395 -9.80 -14.57 -4.98
C ILE A 395 -10.92 -14.28 -5.96
N SER A 396 -11.32 -13.01 -6.03
CA SER A 396 -12.30 -12.51 -6.98
C SER A 396 -11.60 -11.65 -8.02
N THR A 397 -11.65 -12.04 -9.28
CA THR A 397 -11.08 -11.29 -10.40
C THR A 397 -11.84 -11.54 -11.69
N ASN A 398 -12.03 -10.52 -12.51
CA ASN A 398 -12.71 -10.61 -13.81
C ASN A 398 -14.06 -11.37 -13.76
N ASN A 399 -14.83 -11.18 -12.70
CA ASN A 399 -16.11 -11.86 -12.41
C ASN A 399 -16.00 -13.37 -12.13
N ASN A 400 -14.80 -13.87 -11.89
CA ASN A 400 -14.56 -15.25 -11.46
C ASN A 400 -14.10 -15.26 -10.01
N ASN A 401 -14.63 -16.19 -9.25
CA ASN A 401 -14.33 -16.39 -7.84
C ASN A 401 -13.69 -17.78 -7.64
N ILE A 402 -12.54 -17.81 -6.96
CA ILE A 402 -11.80 -19.05 -6.69
C ILE A 402 -11.49 -19.11 -5.21
N MET A 403 -11.84 -20.23 -4.59
CA MET A 403 -11.41 -20.55 -3.22
C MET A 403 -9.96 -21.02 -3.23
N VAL A 404 -9.11 -20.35 -2.48
CA VAL A 404 -7.66 -20.57 -2.46
C VAL A 404 -7.18 -20.98 -1.08
N GLU A 405 -6.24 -21.91 -1.04
CA GLU A 405 -5.36 -22.14 0.10
C GLU A 405 -3.99 -21.53 -0.23
N PHE A 406 -3.62 -20.45 0.48
CA PHE A 406 -2.34 -19.80 0.29
C PHE A 406 -1.21 -20.69 0.80
N LYS A 407 -0.32 -21.08 -0.09
CA LYS A 407 0.80 -22.00 0.21
C LYS A 407 2.13 -21.24 0.19
N ALA A 408 2.81 -21.24 1.32
CA ALA A 408 4.20 -20.79 1.42
C ALA A 408 5.13 -22.01 1.51
N SER A 409 6.29 -21.91 0.90
CA SER A 409 7.38 -22.86 1.13
C SER A 409 7.89 -22.75 2.58
N PRO A 410 8.58 -23.78 3.12
CA PRO A 410 9.15 -23.68 4.46
C PRO A 410 10.05 -22.44 4.65
N LEU A 411 10.85 -22.11 3.63
CA LEU A 411 11.71 -20.92 3.67
C LEU A 411 10.89 -19.62 3.72
N GLU A 412 9.89 -19.46 2.85
CA GLU A 412 9.01 -18.28 2.87
C GLU A 412 8.29 -18.18 4.22
N LYS A 413 7.77 -19.30 4.73
CA LYS A 413 7.09 -19.36 6.01
C LYS A 413 7.99 -18.88 7.16
N ASP A 414 9.23 -19.32 7.21
CA ASP A 414 10.23 -18.85 8.18
C ASP A 414 10.46 -17.34 8.13
N LEU A 415 10.34 -16.73 6.94
CA LEU A 415 10.54 -15.29 6.76
C LEU A 415 9.32 -14.46 7.15
N ILE A 416 8.11 -14.97 6.89
CA ILE A 416 6.89 -14.15 6.96
C ILE A 416 5.92 -14.55 8.07
N THR A 417 6.13 -15.67 8.77
CA THR A 417 5.22 -16.07 9.84
C THR A 417 5.15 -15.03 10.97
N THR A 418 3.93 -14.79 11.44
CA THR A 418 3.63 -13.98 12.62
C THR A 418 3.07 -14.84 13.77
N ASP A 419 3.00 -16.16 13.57
CA ASP A 419 2.53 -17.09 14.59
C ASP A 419 3.54 -17.23 15.73
N ARG A 420 3.06 -17.08 16.97
CA ARG A 420 3.92 -17.10 18.16
C ARG A 420 4.62 -18.42 18.39
N ARG A 421 4.01 -19.57 18.03
CA ARG A 421 4.60 -20.90 18.21
C ARG A 421 5.73 -21.09 17.22
N GLU A 422 5.46 -20.78 15.95
CA GLU A 422 6.45 -20.85 14.88
C GLU A 422 7.63 -19.89 15.13
N LEU A 423 7.36 -18.70 15.63
CA LEU A 423 8.40 -17.75 16.04
C LEU A 423 9.31 -18.29 17.13
N ARG A 424 8.77 -18.99 18.12
CA ARG A 424 9.58 -19.65 19.17
C ARG A 424 10.49 -20.72 18.58
N GLU A 425 9.96 -21.56 17.70
CA GLU A 425 10.75 -22.61 17.01
C GLU A 425 11.91 -22.00 16.20
N ILE A 426 11.66 -20.90 15.48
CA ILE A 426 12.68 -20.17 14.73
C ILE A 426 13.78 -19.65 15.70
N VAL A 427 13.39 -19.05 16.83
CA VAL A 427 14.34 -18.52 17.82
C VAL A 427 15.18 -19.65 18.43
N GLU A 428 14.56 -20.77 18.80
CA GLU A 428 15.27 -21.92 19.34
C GLU A 428 16.26 -22.53 18.33
N ARG A 429 15.85 -22.66 17.07
CA ARG A 429 16.73 -23.13 15.99
C ARG A 429 17.95 -22.21 15.84
N LYS A 430 17.75 -20.91 15.74
CA LYS A 430 18.84 -19.95 15.63
C LYS A 430 19.80 -19.95 16.82
N ARG A 431 19.28 -20.14 18.04
CA ARG A 431 20.12 -20.28 19.24
C ARG A 431 21.01 -21.51 19.18
N ARG A 432 20.45 -22.66 18.73
CA ARG A 432 21.24 -23.90 18.55
C ARG A 432 22.34 -23.73 17.50
N GLU A 433 22.01 -23.13 16.36
CA GLU A 433 22.98 -22.83 15.28
C GLU A 433 24.14 -21.94 15.79
N GLN A 434 23.83 -20.91 16.57
CA GLN A 434 24.85 -20.03 17.16
C GLN A 434 25.74 -20.77 18.17
N SER A 435 25.15 -21.61 19.01
CA SER A 435 25.93 -22.43 19.99
C SER A 435 26.88 -23.40 19.29
N THR A 436 26.39 -24.08 18.24
CA THR A 436 27.20 -25.02 17.45
C THR A 436 28.35 -24.30 16.71
N SER A 437 28.07 -23.10 16.17
CA SER A 437 29.08 -22.31 15.48
C SER A 437 30.16 -21.76 16.45
N ALA A 438 29.78 -21.45 17.68
CA ALA A 438 30.70 -21.01 18.71
C ALA A 438 31.62 -22.16 19.20
N GLU A 439 31.07 -23.38 19.31
CA GLU A 439 31.84 -24.60 19.68
C GLU A 439 32.79 -25.04 18.57
N GLN A 440 32.56 -24.72 17.31
CA GLN A 440 33.44 -25.05 16.18
C GLN A 440 34.56 -24.03 15.98
N GLN A 441 34.53 -22.88 16.66
CA GLN A 441 35.57 -21.84 16.61
C GLN A 441 36.56 -21.90 17.79
N ILE A 442 36.32 -22.83 18.72
CA ILE A 442 37.27 -23.17 19.84
C ILE A 442 38.05 -24.41 19.47
#